data_78fcd6758b9400160d67075b3626a7d4
#
_entry.id   78fcd6758b9400160d67075b3626a7d4
#
_cell.length_a   1.000
_cell.length_b   1.000
_cell.length_c   1.000
_cell.angle_alpha   90.00
_cell.angle_beta   90.00
_cell.angle_gamma   90.00
#
_symmetry.space_group_name_H-M   'P 1'
#
loop_
_entity.id
_entity.type
_entity.pdbx_description
1 polymer ?
#
loop_
_entity_poly.entity_id
_entity_poly.type
_entity_poly.pdbx_seq_one_letter_code
_entity_poly.pdbx_strand_id
1 'polypeptide(L)'
;MFTGIIQKIGAVKRVSRGEGLVVEIGFEPWTRPLEEGESVAVNGVCLTVAKCDQARFTADVLEETVSRTGIGDLIPGEKVNLERALRAGDSMGGHIVQGHVDCRGTVKAKVPKGRDFRLQIRCGRVLAAQSVLKGSIAVDGVSLTISAIGDDWLGVDLIPTTATETILGAKKVGDKVNLEGDIVGKYIAKSTAKAGGLTERTLQDAGFI
;
A
#
# COMPACT_ATOMS: atom_id res chain seq x y z
N MET A 1 3.43 8.09 8.44
CA MET A 1 4.43 7.65 7.45
C MET A 1 4.96 6.30 7.87
N PHE A 2 5.19 5.39 6.94
CA PHE A 2 5.56 3.98 7.13
C PHE A 2 6.73 3.64 6.22
N THR A 3 7.26 2.41 6.36
CA THR A 3 8.38 1.91 5.54
C THR A 3 7.94 0.84 4.54
N GLY A 4 6.78 0.24 4.77
CA GLY A 4 6.33 -0.95 4.06
C GLY A 4 6.99 -2.25 4.56
N ILE A 5 7.58 -2.21 5.76
CA ILE A 5 8.07 -3.40 6.45
C ILE A 5 7.02 -3.82 7.47
N ILE A 6 6.33 -4.91 7.16
CA ILE A 6 5.25 -5.41 8.01
C ILE A 6 5.82 -5.87 9.35
N GLN A 7 5.20 -5.40 10.43
CA GLN A 7 5.64 -5.73 11.78
C GLN A 7 4.82 -6.87 12.38
N LYS A 8 3.54 -7.00 11.98
CA LYS A 8 2.63 -8.04 12.49
C LYS A 8 1.56 -8.40 11.48
N ILE A 9 1.03 -9.59 11.61
CA ILE A 9 -0.24 -9.99 11.01
C ILE A 9 -1.32 -9.89 12.08
N GLY A 10 -2.27 -8.97 11.90
CA GLY A 10 -3.46 -8.85 12.73
C GLY A 10 -4.63 -9.64 12.16
N ALA A 11 -5.76 -9.60 12.89
CA ALA A 11 -7.02 -10.16 12.43
C ALA A 11 -8.18 -9.20 12.70
N VAL A 12 -9.06 -9.04 11.73
CA VAL A 12 -10.29 -8.28 11.88
C VAL A 12 -11.17 -8.96 12.94
N LYS A 13 -11.52 -8.24 13.98
CA LYS A 13 -12.41 -8.73 15.05
C LYS A 13 -13.86 -8.34 14.79
N ARG A 14 -14.06 -7.10 14.34
CA ARG A 14 -15.39 -6.55 14.06
C ARG A 14 -15.32 -5.47 12.99
N VAL A 15 -16.35 -5.39 12.18
CA VAL A 15 -16.62 -4.29 11.26
C VAL A 15 -18.03 -3.79 11.54
N SER A 16 -18.15 -2.53 11.93
CA SER A 16 -19.44 -1.90 12.24
C SER A 16 -19.75 -0.82 11.21
N ARG A 17 -20.96 -0.83 10.69
CA ARG A 17 -21.46 0.17 9.73
C ARG A 17 -22.67 0.87 10.36
N GLY A 18 -22.56 2.17 10.58
CA GLY A 18 -23.61 3.03 11.14
C GLY A 18 -23.48 4.41 10.51
N GLU A 19 -23.24 5.45 11.30
CA GLU A 19 -22.93 6.81 10.81
C GLU A 19 -21.56 6.88 10.11
N GLY A 20 -20.80 5.79 10.09
CA GLY A 20 -19.49 5.60 9.44
C GLY A 20 -19.05 4.16 9.52
N LEU A 21 -17.88 3.85 8.99
CA LEU A 21 -17.24 2.54 9.10
C LEU A 21 -16.26 2.55 10.28
N VAL A 22 -16.43 1.62 11.22
CA VAL A 22 -15.48 1.36 12.30
C VAL A 22 -14.92 -0.05 12.15
N VAL A 23 -13.61 -0.19 12.16
CA VAL A 23 -12.93 -1.49 12.16
C VAL A 23 -12.28 -1.74 13.51
N GLU A 24 -12.40 -2.97 14.02
CA GLU A 24 -11.69 -3.45 15.20
C GLU A 24 -10.71 -4.53 14.78
N ILE A 25 -9.42 -4.30 15.05
CA ILE A 25 -8.32 -5.18 14.66
C ILE A 25 -7.66 -5.73 15.91
N GLY A 26 -7.56 -7.06 16.00
CA GLY A 26 -6.79 -7.75 17.02
C GLY A 26 -5.38 -8.05 16.52
N PHE A 27 -4.41 -8.03 17.42
CA PHE A 27 -3.00 -8.25 17.11
C PHE A 27 -2.24 -8.83 18.31
N GLU A 28 -1.11 -9.48 18.04
CA GLU A 28 -0.15 -9.83 19.10
C GLU A 28 0.52 -8.55 19.64
N PRO A 29 0.61 -8.36 20.96
CA PRO A 29 1.12 -7.13 21.56
C PRO A 29 2.50 -6.72 21.00
N TRP A 30 2.67 -5.42 20.71
CA TRP A 30 4.00 -4.84 20.49
C TRP A 30 4.73 -4.66 21.80
N THR A 31 6.07 -4.66 21.77
CA THR A 31 6.90 -4.39 22.95
C THR A 31 6.55 -3.05 23.60
N ARG A 32 6.32 -2.02 22.78
CA ARG A 32 5.76 -0.75 23.24
C ARG A 32 4.24 -0.78 23.02
N PRO A 33 3.41 -0.55 24.05
CA PRO A 33 1.96 -0.46 23.88
C PRO A 33 1.56 0.51 22.79
N LEU A 34 0.47 0.21 22.10
CA LEU A 34 -0.17 1.12 21.16
C LEU A 34 -0.90 2.22 21.92
N GLU A 35 -0.93 3.43 21.41
CA GLU A 35 -1.56 4.58 22.07
C GLU A 35 -2.69 5.15 21.17
N GLU A 36 -3.73 5.69 21.79
CA GLU A 36 -4.78 6.41 21.06
C GLU A 36 -4.18 7.62 20.33
N GLY A 37 -4.64 7.88 19.12
CA GLY A 37 -4.09 8.92 18.23
C GLY A 37 -2.89 8.48 17.39
N GLU A 38 -2.27 7.31 17.66
CA GLU A 38 -1.22 6.80 16.77
C GLU A 38 -1.77 6.42 15.39
N SER A 39 -0.90 6.47 14.38
CA SER A 39 -1.22 5.93 13.05
C SER A 39 -0.72 4.49 12.92
N VAL A 40 -1.58 3.60 12.44
CA VAL A 40 -1.25 2.22 12.06
C VAL A 40 -1.68 1.99 10.62
N ALA A 41 -0.79 1.45 9.80
CA ALA A 41 -1.14 0.97 8.47
C ALA A 41 -1.80 -0.41 8.57
N VAL A 42 -3.01 -0.55 8.06
CA VAL A 42 -3.77 -1.79 7.94
C VAL A 42 -3.87 -2.14 6.47
N ASN A 43 -3.22 -3.19 6.02
CA ASN A 43 -3.07 -3.50 4.58
C ASN A 43 -2.65 -2.26 3.77
N GLY A 44 -1.69 -1.47 4.29
CA GLY A 44 -1.19 -0.26 3.66
C GLY A 44 -2.11 0.96 3.74
N VAL A 45 -3.24 0.87 4.45
CA VAL A 45 -4.13 2.01 4.68
C VAL A 45 -3.81 2.64 6.02
N CYS A 46 -3.42 3.92 6.02
CA CYS A 46 -3.17 4.68 7.24
C CYS A 46 -4.47 4.92 8.00
N LEU A 47 -4.57 4.36 9.20
CA LEU A 47 -5.71 4.55 10.10
C LEU A 47 -5.22 5.14 11.43
N THR A 48 -6.02 6.04 12.01
CA THR A 48 -5.76 6.59 13.34
C THR A 48 -6.43 5.71 14.38
N VAL A 49 -5.68 5.31 15.39
CA VAL A 49 -6.17 4.54 16.54
C VAL A 49 -7.15 5.41 17.34
N ALA A 50 -8.43 5.04 17.34
CA ALA A 50 -9.47 5.73 18.11
C ALA A 50 -9.51 5.25 19.57
N LYS A 51 -9.43 3.93 19.77
CA LYS A 51 -9.33 3.28 21.10
C LYS A 51 -8.44 2.06 20.96
N CYS A 52 -7.70 1.73 22.01
CA CYS A 52 -6.88 0.52 22.03
C CYS A 52 -6.75 -0.08 23.43
N ASP A 53 -6.43 -1.36 23.45
CA ASP A 53 -5.92 -2.10 24.60
C ASP A 53 -4.64 -2.85 24.20
N GLN A 54 -4.20 -3.80 25.01
CA GLN A 54 -2.94 -4.53 24.75
C GLN A 54 -2.98 -5.40 23.50
N ALA A 55 -4.15 -5.82 23.03
CA ALA A 55 -4.32 -6.85 22.00
C ALA A 55 -5.23 -6.43 20.82
N ARG A 56 -5.82 -5.24 20.89
CA ARG A 56 -6.71 -4.75 19.82
C ARG A 56 -6.79 -3.22 19.79
N PHE A 57 -7.18 -2.70 18.65
CA PHE A 57 -7.56 -1.29 18.49
C PHE A 57 -8.78 -1.15 17.59
N THR A 58 -9.47 -0.02 17.72
CA THR A 58 -10.49 0.43 16.80
C THR A 58 -10.02 1.64 16.02
N ALA A 59 -10.49 1.79 14.79
CA ALA A 59 -10.26 2.97 13.97
C ALA A 59 -11.54 3.33 13.22
N ASP A 60 -11.82 4.63 13.14
CA ASP A 60 -12.85 5.19 12.28
C ASP A 60 -12.30 5.33 10.87
N VAL A 61 -13.09 4.95 9.87
CA VAL A 61 -12.66 4.95 8.46
C VAL A 61 -13.51 5.94 7.67
N LEU A 62 -12.86 6.91 7.05
CA LEU A 62 -13.51 7.90 6.20
C LEU A 62 -14.11 7.25 4.95
N GLU A 63 -15.22 7.78 4.44
CA GLU A 63 -15.92 7.27 3.27
C GLU A 63 -15.03 7.24 2.02
N GLU A 64 -14.18 8.25 1.83
CA GLU A 64 -13.18 8.26 0.75
C GLU A 64 -12.23 7.05 0.86
N THR A 65 -11.75 6.74 2.06
CA THR A 65 -10.89 5.58 2.31
C THR A 65 -11.61 4.28 2.02
N VAL A 66 -12.88 4.16 2.42
CA VAL A 66 -13.73 3.00 2.11
C VAL A 66 -13.88 2.81 0.60
N SER A 67 -14.10 3.88 -0.14
CA SER A 67 -14.33 3.82 -1.59
C SER A 67 -13.06 3.47 -2.39
N ARG A 68 -11.88 3.90 -1.93
CA ARG A 68 -10.60 3.73 -2.64
C ARG A 68 -9.82 2.49 -2.26
N THR A 69 -10.12 1.88 -1.11
CA THR A 69 -9.31 0.80 -0.54
C THR A 69 -10.12 -0.46 -0.27
N GLY A 70 -9.42 -1.55 0.07
CA GLY A 70 -10.06 -2.80 0.50
C GLY A 70 -10.54 -2.81 1.95
N ILE A 71 -10.40 -1.71 2.71
CA ILE A 71 -10.82 -1.66 4.13
C ILE A 71 -12.33 -1.85 4.27
N GLY A 72 -13.11 -1.31 3.32
CA GLY A 72 -14.56 -1.46 3.33
C GLY A 72 -15.05 -2.91 3.10
N ASP A 73 -14.24 -3.76 2.53
CA ASP A 73 -14.59 -5.16 2.21
C ASP A 73 -14.17 -6.14 3.32
N LEU A 74 -13.45 -5.67 4.33
CA LEU A 74 -12.98 -6.53 5.43
C LEU A 74 -14.13 -7.20 6.17
N ILE A 75 -13.92 -8.47 6.52
CA ILE A 75 -14.87 -9.26 7.30
C ILE A 75 -14.19 -9.82 8.57
N PRO A 76 -14.96 -10.07 9.64
CA PRO A 76 -14.42 -10.69 10.84
C PRO A 76 -13.70 -12.02 10.55
N GLY A 77 -12.52 -12.20 11.16
CA GLY A 77 -11.62 -13.36 10.96
C GLY A 77 -10.56 -13.15 9.87
N GLU A 78 -10.70 -12.17 8.99
CA GLU A 78 -9.73 -11.89 7.94
C GLU A 78 -8.40 -11.39 8.52
N LYS A 79 -7.28 -11.89 7.98
CA LYS A 79 -5.94 -11.45 8.36
C LYS A 79 -5.55 -10.17 7.63
N VAL A 80 -4.82 -9.30 8.32
CA VAL A 80 -4.34 -8.02 7.79
C VAL A 80 -2.89 -7.78 8.14
N ASN A 81 -2.14 -7.15 7.25
CA ASN A 81 -0.80 -6.65 7.52
C ASN A 81 -0.87 -5.41 8.40
N LEU A 82 -0.01 -5.33 9.41
CA LEU A 82 0.07 -4.19 10.33
C LEU A 82 1.49 -3.64 10.39
N GLU A 83 1.58 -2.31 10.29
CA GLU A 83 2.80 -1.55 10.52
C GLU A 83 2.46 -0.29 11.32
N ARG A 84 3.22 0.03 12.38
CA ARG A 84 3.09 1.30 13.11
C ARG A 84 3.83 2.39 12.38
N ALA A 85 3.36 3.63 12.52
CA ALA A 85 4.06 4.78 11.95
C ALA A 85 5.50 4.89 12.48
N LEU A 86 6.41 5.26 11.57
CA LEU A 86 7.81 5.55 11.88
C LEU A 86 7.90 6.67 12.92
N ARG A 87 8.83 6.50 13.84
CA ARG A 87 9.26 7.52 14.79
C ARG A 87 10.57 8.16 14.33
N ALA A 88 10.86 9.33 14.84
CA ALA A 88 12.16 9.95 14.60
C ALA A 88 13.29 9.04 15.12
N GLY A 89 14.24 8.72 14.25
CA GLY A 89 15.37 7.84 14.55
C GLY A 89 15.15 6.36 14.17
N ASP A 90 13.94 5.96 13.78
CA ASP A 90 13.70 4.58 13.31
C ASP A 90 14.37 4.35 11.92
N SER A 91 14.75 3.10 11.68
CA SER A 91 15.34 2.70 10.40
C SER A 91 14.30 2.60 9.29
N MET A 92 14.63 3.13 8.11
CA MET A 92 13.82 2.99 6.90
C MET A 92 14.29 1.77 6.09
N GLY A 93 13.73 0.59 6.38
CA GLY A 93 14.12 -0.66 5.71
C GLY A 93 13.51 -0.89 4.32
N GLY A 94 12.44 -0.17 3.98
CA GLY A 94 11.76 -0.23 2.67
C GLY A 94 11.88 1.07 1.89
N HIS A 95 10.72 1.70 1.57
CA HIS A 95 10.64 3.01 0.92
C HIS A 95 9.65 3.90 1.67
N ILE A 96 9.46 5.14 1.23
CA ILE A 96 8.48 6.07 1.85
C ILE A 96 7.08 5.63 1.49
N VAL A 97 6.37 5.03 2.45
CA VAL A 97 4.97 4.62 2.35
C VAL A 97 4.14 5.57 3.22
N GLN A 98 3.16 6.22 2.61
CA GLN A 98 2.32 7.17 3.33
C GLN A 98 1.10 6.51 3.99
N GLY A 99 0.69 5.35 3.48
CA GLY A 99 -0.57 4.71 3.81
C GLY A 99 -1.74 5.32 3.02
N HIS A 100 -1.45 6.01 1.92
CA HIS A 100 -2.42 6.66 1.04
C HIS A 100 -2.54 5.85 -0.25
N VAL A 101 -3.36 4.82 -0.19
CA VAL A 101 -3.60 3.90 -1.30
C VAL A 101 -4.10 4.62 -2.54
N ASP A 102 -3.45 4.38 -3.68
CA ASP A 102 -3.82 4.98 -4.96
C ASP A 102 -5.01 4.28 -5.61
N CYS A 103 -4.96 2.95 -5.56
CA CYS A 103 -6.00 2.12 -6.16
C CYS A 103 -6.01 0.71 -5.58
N ARG A 104 -7.08 -0.02 -5.91
CA ARG A 104 -7.18 -1.46 -5.67
C ARG A 104 -6.68 -2.21 -6.89
N GLY A 105 -5.73 -3.12 -6.68
CA GLY A 105 -5.29 -4.08 -7.68
C GLY A 105 -6.02 -5.41 -7.56
N THR A 106 -5.82 -6.27 -8.57
CA THR A 106 -6.31 -7.67 -8.57
C THR A 106 -5.16 -8.59 -8.93
N VAL A 107 -4.91 -9.62 -8.13
CA VAL A 107 -3.93 -10.66 -8.45
C VAL A 107 -4.33 -11.37 -9.74
N LYS A 108 -3.55 -11.19 -10.80
CA LYS A 108 -3.77 -11.75 -12.14
C LYS A 108 -3.16 -13.15 -12.27
N ALA A 109 -1.98 -13.34 -11.68
CA ALA A 109 -1.27 -14.61 -11.69
C ALA A 109 -0.34 -14.74 -10.48
N LYS A 110 -0.09 -15.97 -10.06
CA LYS A 110 0.94 -16.35 -9.09
C LYS A 110 1.85 -17.35 -9.76
N VAL A 111 3.05 -16.89 -10.13
CA VAL A 111 3.99 -17.66 -10.97
C VAL A 111 5.16 -18.15 -10.12
N PRO A 112 5.34 -19.47 -9.95
CA PRO A 112 6.49 -20.02 -9.22
C PRO A 112 7.83 -19.61 -9.85
N LYS A 113 8.85 -19.34 -9.01
CA LYS A 113 10.22 -18.99 -9.38
C LYS A 113 11.21 -19.65 -8.44
N GLY A 114 11.38 -20.95 -8.58
CA GLY A 114 12.17 -21.76 -7.65
C GLY A 114 11.48 -21.81 -6.28
N ARG A 115 12.15 -21.33 -5.22
CA ARG A 115 11.59 -21.21 -3.87
C ARG A 115 10.73 -19.96 -3.67
N ASP A 116 10.82 -18.99 -4.59
CA ASP A 116 10.12 -17.73 -4.59
C ASP A 116 8.89 -17.81 -5.51
N PHE A 117 8.08 -16.77 -5.58
CA PHE A 117 7.04 -16.64 -6.59
C PHE A 117 6.83 -15.17 -6.98
N ARG A 118 6.34 -14.97 -8.20
CA ARG A 118 5.91 -13.66 -8.68
C ARG A 118 4.41 -13.53 -8.55
N LEU A 119 3.95 -12.45 -7.94
CA LEU A 119 2.59 -11.96 -8.09
C LEU A 119 2.55 -11.01 -9.28
N GLN A 120 1.67 -11.29 -10.25
CA GLN A 120 1.27 -10.31 -11.27
C GLN A 120 -0.05 -9.69 -10.82
N ILE A 121 -0.09 -8.37 -10.73
CA ILE A 121 -1.21 -7.62 -10.17
C ILE A 121 -1.70 -6.64 -11.23
N ARG A 122 -2.97 -6.74 -11.64
CA ARG A 122 -3.60 -5.71 -12.46
C ARG A 122 -3.80 -4.46 -11.61
N CYS A 123 -3.26 -3.33 -12.06
CA CYS A 123 -3.24 -2.08 -11.30
C CYS A 123 -3.84 -0.88 -12.07
N GLY A 124 -4.24 -1.13 -13.33
CA GLY A 124 -4.68 -0.07 -14.23
C GLY A 124 -3.51 0.68 -14.89
N ARG A 125 -3.80 1.32 -16.01
CA ARG A 125 -2.78 1.96 -16.86
C ARG A 125 -2.07 3.12 -16.19
N VAL A 126 -2.80 3.90 -15.35
CA VAL A 126 -2.23 5.09 -14.69
C VAL A 126 -1.09 4.71 -13.75
N LEU A 127 -1.32 3.76 -12.84
CA LEU A 127 -0.29 3.32 -11.89
C LEU A 127 0.85 2.60 -12.61
N ALA A 128 0.55 1.77 -13.62
CA ALA A 128 1.56 1.10 -14.43
C ALA A 128 2.49 2.09 -15.15
N ALA A 129 1.93 3.15 -15.76
CA ALA A 129 2.70 4.19 -16.44
C ALA A 129 3.56 5.07 -15.51
N GLN A 130 3.14 5.23 -14.25
CA GLN A 130 3.90 5.97 -13.23
C GLN A 130 4.97 5.12 -12.53
N SER A 131 4.95 3.82 -12.76
CA SER A 131 5.84 2.86 -12.13
C SER A 131 7.11 2.66 -12.97
N VAL A 132 8.23 2.36 -12.30
CA VAL A 132 9.52 2.12 -12.93
C VAL A 132 9.99 0.70 -12.64
N LEU A 133 10.49 -0.01 -13.66
CA LEU A 133 11.13 -1.31 -13.47
C LEU A 133 12.28 -1.17 -12.46
N LYS A 134 12.34 -2.05 -11.46
CA LYS A 134 13.25 -1.99 -10.30
C LYS A 134 12.94 -0.85 -9.31
N GLY A 135 11.90 -0.06 -9.54
CA GLY A 135 11.37 0.86 -8.54
C GLY A 135 10.59 0.15 -7.44
N SER A 136 10.08 0.94 -6.49
CA SER A 136 9.33 0.45 -5.34
C SER A 136 7.82 0.61 -5.52
N ILE A 137 7.07 -0.28 -4.88
CA ILE A 137 5.61 -0.20 -4.74
C ILE A 137 5.20 -0.82 -3.42
N ALA A 138 4.20 -0.29 -2.75
CA ALA A 138 3.57 -0.95 -1.62
C ALA A 138 2.34 -1.75 -2.07
N VAL A 139 2.30 -3.04 -1.72
CA VAL A 139 1.19 -3.98 -1.99
C VAL A 139 0.66 -4.46 -0.65
N ASP A 140 -0.60 -4.16 -0.33
CA ASP A 140 -1.17 -4.35 1.02
C ASP A 140 -0.21 -3.85 2.13
N GLY A 141 0.45 -2.72 1.88
CA GLY A 141 1.43 -2.11 2.77
C GLY A 141 2.84 -2.70 2.72
N VAL A 142 3.07 -3.77 1.97
CA VAL A 142 4.40 -4.40 1.85
C VAL A 142 5.23 -3.68 0.80
N SER A 143 6.40 -3.16 1.19
CA SER A 143 7.38 -2.58 0.26
C SER A 143 8.01 -3.66 -0.60
N LEU A 144 7.84 -3.56 -1.91
CA LEU A 144 8.31 -4.55 -2.87
C LEU A 144 8.96 -3.88 -4.07
N THR A 145 9.94 -4.59 -4.65
CA THR A 145 10.58 -4.18 -5.90
C THR A 145 9.76 -4.64 -7.10
N ILE A 146 9.48 -3.73 -8.02
CA ILE A 146 8.81 -4.03 -9.28
C ILE A 146 9.77 -4.83 -10.17
N SER A 147 9.42 -6.07 -10.48
CA SER A 147 10.23 -7.01 -11.26
C SER A 147 9.74 -7.21 -12.69
N ALA A 148 8.54 -6.72 -13.01
CA ALA A 148 7.99 -6.68 -14.35
C ALA A 148 6.91 -5.59 -14.45
N ILE A 149 6.71 -5.04 -15.64
CA ILE A 149 5.67 -4.03 -15.92
C ILE A 149 5.03 -4.39 -17.26
N GLY A 150 3.70 -4.30 -17.32
CA GLY A 150 2.91 -4.34 -18.54
C GLY A 150 2.03 -3.10 -18.65
N ASP A 151 1.13 -3.05 -19.63
CA ASP A 151 0.30 -1.88 -19.89
C ASP A 151 -0.65 -1.52 -18.73
N ASP A 152 -1.18 -2.53 -18.03
CA ASP A 152 -2.17 -2.38 -16.94
C ASP A 152 -1.84 -3.21 -15.70
N TRP A 153 -0.64 -3.79 -15.61
CA TRP A 153 -0.24 -4.70 -14.54
C TRP A 153 1.23 -4.54 -14.15
N LEU A 154 1.53 -4.93 -12.92
CA LEU A 154 2.87 -4.98 -12.34
C LEU A 154 3.18 -6.39 -11.84
N GLY A 155 4.45 -6.77 -11.88
CA GLY A 155 4.97 -7.98 -11.26
C GLY A 155 5.88 -7.66 -10.08
N VAL A 156 5.66 -8.33 -8.94
CA VAL A 156 6.52 -8.26 -7.76
C VAL A 156 6.94 -9.67 -7.37
N ASP A 157 8.21 -9.86 -7.05
CA ASP A 157 8.73 -11.17 -6.64
C ASP A 157 8.78 -11.23 -5.11
N LEU A 158 8.18 -12.27 -4.53
CA LEU A 158 8.14 -12.50 -3.09
C LEU A 158 9.12 -13.60 -2.72
N ILE A 159 10.04 -13.27 -1.81
CA ILE A 159 10.92 -14.25 -1.15
C ILE A 159 10.14 -14.99 -0.06
N PRO A 160 10.59 -16.18 0.39
CA PRO A 160 9.88 -17.01 1.38
C PRO A 160 9.54 -16.23 2.66
N THR A 161 10.47 -15.44 3.19
CA THR A 161 10.24 -14.63 4.40
C THR A 161 9.07 -13.64 4.22
N THR A 162 9.04 -12.88 3.12
CA THR A 162 7.92 -11.96 2.84
C THR A 162 6.60 -12.71 2.70
N ALA A 163 6.62 -13.90 2.11
CA ALA A 163 5.44 -14.72 1.94
C ALA A 163 4.88 -15.25 3.27
N THR A 164 5.74 -15.55 4.25
CA THR A 164 5.32 -16.07 5.56
C THR A 164 4.96 -14.97 6.55
N GLU A 165 5.68 -13.85 6.51
CA GLU A 165 5.53 -12.73 7.45
C GLU A 165 4.45 -11.72 7.02
N THR A 166 3.80 -11.94 5.87
CA THR A 166 2.73 -11.07 5.36
C THR A 166 1.55 -11.88 4.83
N ILE A 167 0.40 -11.22 4.65
CA ILE A 167 -0.77 -11.87 4.04
C ILE A 167 -0.59 -12.18 2.54
N LEU A 168 0.46 -11.63 1.90
CA LEU A 168 0.66 -11.79 0.45
C LEU A 168 0.95 -13.23 0.05
N GLY A 169 1.57 -14.02 0.94
CA GLY A 169 1.83 -15.44 0.68
C GLY A 169 0.56 -16.27 0.47
N ALA A 170 -0.54 -15.90 1.17
CA ALA A 170 -1.83 -16.57 1.08
C ALA A 170 -2.71 -16.09 -0.09
N LYS A 171 -2.36 -14.98 -0.76
CA LYS A 171 -3.15 -14.43 -1.88
C LYS A 171 -3.23 -15.40 -3.05
N LYS A 172 -4.40 -15.42 -3.68
CA LYS A 172 -4.77 -16.25 -4.83
C LYS A 172 -5.12 -15.36 -6.02
N VAL A 173 -5.15 -15.96 -7.20
CA VAL A 173 -5.67 -15.29 -8.41
C VAL A 173 -7.12 -14.87 -8.17
N GLY A 174 -7.42 -13.61 -8.49
CA GLY A 174 -8.72 -12.97 -8.24
C GLY A 174 -8.77 -12.12 -6.97
N ASP A 175 -7.88 -12.34 -5.99
CA ASP A 175 -7.86 -11.57 -4.75
C ASP A 175 -7.52 -10.11 -5.02
N LYS A 176 -8.12 -9.24 -4.19
CA LYS A 176 -7.86 -7.80 -4.22
C LYS A 176 -6.69 -7.47 -3.31
N VAL A 177 -5.96 -6.41 -3.68
CA VAL A 177 -4.86 -5.83 -2.90
C VAL A 177 -4.93 -4.30 -2.98
N ASN A 178 -4.46 -3.62 -1.94
CA ASN A 178 -4.25 -2.18 -1.96
C ASN A 178 -2.89 -1.88 -2.59
N LEU A 179 -2.83 -0.86 -3.45
CA LEU A 179 -1.62 -0.45 -4.13
C LEU A 179 -1.32 1.02 -3.84
N GLU A 180 -0.08 1.30 -3.43
CA GLU A 180 0.45 2.65 -3.28
C GLU A 180 1.78 2.73 -4.04
N GLY A 181 1.84 3.60 -5.06
CA GLY A 181 3.06 3.88 -5.80
C GLY A 181 4.01 4.77 -5.00
N ASP A 182 5.31 4.67 -5.31
CA ASP A 182 6.33 5.49 -4.65
C ASP A 182 6.03 6.99 -4.85
N ILE A 183 5.96 7.73 -3.72
CA ILE A 183 5.63 9.16 -3.71
C ILE A 183 6.65 9.98 -4.50
N VAL A 184 7.92 9.58 -4.54
CA VAL A 184 8.95 10.26 -5.32
C VAL A 184 8.63 10.21 -6.80
N GLY A 185 8.21 9.03 -7.31
CA GLY A 185 7.77 8.88 -8.69
C GLY A 185 6.58 9.78 -9.04
N LYS A 186 5.61 9.92 -8.14
CA LYS A 186 4.44 10.79 -8.32
C LYS A 186 4.83 12.27 -8.44
N TYR A 187 5.77 12.74 -7.59
CA TYR A 187 6.24 14.14 -7.67
C TYR A 187 7.04 14.39 -8.95
N ILE A 188 7.88 13.46 -9.37
CA ILE A 188 8.64 13.58 -10.63
C ILE A 188 7.67 13.63 -11.81
N ALA A 189 6.71 12.71 -11.89
CA ALA A 189 5.71 12.68 -12.95
C ALA A 189 4.90 13.99 -13.02
N LYS A 190 4.51 14.56 -11.86
CA LYS A 190 3.79 15.83 -11.79
C LYS A 190 4.65 17.02 -12.24
N SER A 191 5.94 17.01 -11.91
CA SER A 191 6.88 18.08 -12.29
C SER A 191 7.15 18.07 -13.79
N THR A 192 7.34 16.89 -14.39
CA THR A 192 7.59 16.74 -15.83
C THR A 192 6.34 17.05 -16.66
N ALA A 193 5.14 16.72 -16.17
CA ALA A 193 3.89 17.06 -16.84
C ALA A 193 3.62 18.58 -16.86
N LYS A 194 4.12 19.32 -15.86
CA LYS A 194 4.02 20.81 -15.80
C LYS A 194 5.11 21.51 -16.59
N ALA A 195 6.26 20.91 -16.77
CA ALA A 195 7.26 21.34 -17.72
C ALA A 195 6.79 20.97 -19.12
N GLY A 196 5.76 21.66 -19.61
CA GLY A 196 5.44 21.70 -21.03
C GLY A 196 6.75 22.06 -21.72
N GLY A 197 7.40 21.07 -22.36
CA GLY A 197 8.69 21.28 -23.00
C GLY A 197 8.63 22.50 -23.89
N LEU A 198 9.72 23.28 -23.95
CA LEU A 198 9.88 24.33 -24.95
C LEU A 198 9.58 23.69 -26.32
N THR A 199 8.37 23.90 -26.80
CA THR A 199 7.99 23.46 -28.13
C THR A 199 8.47 24.52 -29.12
N GLU A 200 8.73 24.13 -30.36
CA GLU A 200 9.01 25.07 -31.46
C GLU A 200 8.01 26.23 -31.47
N ARG A 201 6.74 25.92 -31.24
CA ARG A 201 5.66 26.92 -31.16
C ARG A 201 5.84 27.90 -29.98
N THR A 202 6.28 27.40 -28.81
CA THR A 202 6.55 28.25 -27.65
C THR A 202 7.74 29.18 -27.91
N LEU A 203 8.76 28.70 -28.65
CA LEU A 203 9.90 29.49 -29.06
C LEU A 203 9.54 30.52 -30.11
N GLN A 204 8.68 30.15 -31.10
CA GLN A 204 8.14 31.08 -32.11
C GLN A 204 7.27 32.16 -31.47
N ASP A 205 6.34 31.80 -30.59
CA ASP A 205 5.45 32.75 -29.88
C ASP A 205 6.25 33.69 -28.95
N ALA A 206 7.41 33.26 -28.46
CA ALA A 206 8.32 34.05 -27.65
C ALA A 206 9.39 34.81 -28.45
N GLY A 207 9.41 34.69 -29.83
CA GLY A 207 10.31 35.40 -30.71
C GLY A 207 11.75 34.93 -30.73
N PHE A 208 12.01 33.68 -30.36
CA PHE A 208 13.37 33.08 -30.38
C PHE A 208 13.72 32.39 -31.72
N ILE A 209 12.73 31.99 -32.49
CA ILE A 209 12.87 31.39 -33.84
C ILE A 209 11.70 31.81 -34.75
#